data_8a619b8671aed4da785977eb206ae2dd
#
_entry.id   8a619b8671aed4da785977eb206ae2dd
#
_cell.length_a   1.000
_cell.length_b   1.000
_cell.length_c   1.000
_cell.angle_alpha   90.00
_cell.angle_beta   90.00
_cell.angle_gamma   90.00
#
_symmetry.space_group_name_H-M   'P 1'
#
loop_
_entity.id
_entity.type
_entity.pdbx_description
1 polymer ?
#
loop_
_entity_poly.entity_id
_entity_poly.type
_entity_poly.pdbx_seq_one_letter_code
_entity_poly.pdbx_strand_id
1 'polypeptide(L)'
;MKHPRVLTSPADLPGTLPRRQLVVALAATAGTALLPWRSTMAQQAASAAAGTGPLYLIEIVLFRGFGAAAGEDTSAAAADQAQDNDTSAGDSARGARFGELLPAAKYKLGDVVARLNAGGAKRVLAHAAWTQTAGGWNTGSGPDAQTLNIAAAGFSGQVRLERGQYLHLGLNLSWAGSGGAHYTLAQTRRIKPGDRQYYDHPAFAAIAQVSLLGNDSP
;
A
#
# COMPACT_ATOMS: atom_id res chain seq x y z
N MET A 1 61.02 -14.83 -1.47
CA MET A 1 61.33 -15.26 -2.88
C MET A 1 60.24 -14.74 -3.79
N LYS A 2 60.65 -13.79 -4.61
CA LYS A 2 60.30 -13.54 -6.02
C LYS A 2 58.84 -13.19 -6.39
N HIS A 3 58.65 -11.93 -6.64
CA HIS A 3 57.76 -11.38 -7.68
C HIS A 3 58.12 -11.89 -9.09
N PRO A 4 57.26 -11.76 -10.14
CA PRO A 4 57.11 -10.52 -10.86
C PRO A 4 55.65 -10.26 -11.29
N ARG A 5 55.16 -9.00 -11.35
CA ARG A 5 55.19 -7.99 -12.41
C ARG A 5 54.92 -8.49 -13.83
N VAL A 6 53.81 -8.01 -14.41
CA VAL A 6 53.68 -7.46 -15.81
C VAL A 6 52.41 -6.65 -15.79
N LEU A 7 52.33 -5.40 -15.87
CA LEU A 7 52.42 -4.35 -16.88
C LEU A 7 51.91 -4.77 -18.28
N THR A 8 50.85 -4.13 -18.72
CA THR A 8 50.77 -3.39 -19.98
C THR A 8 49.48 -2.58 -20.09
N SER A 9 49.64 -1.35 -20.23
CA SER A 9 48.82 -0.31 -20.82
C SER A 9 49.36 -0.10 -22.28
N PRO A 10 48.86 0.81 -23.10
CA PRO A 10 47.56 1.25 -23.59
C PRO A 10 47.55 1.29 -25.14
N ALA A 11 46.50 1.70 -25.78
CA ALA A 11 46.49 2.41 -27.09
C ALA A 11 45.03 2.73 -27.43
N ASP A 12 44.70 3.96 -27.45
CA ASP A 12 44.75 4.95 -28.52
C ASP A 12 43.62 4.86 -29.56
N LEU A 13 42.67 5.71 -29.43
CA LEU A 13 42.02 6.75 -30.22
C LEU A 13 42.41 6.83 -31.74
N PRO A 14 41.76 7.63 -32.58
CA PRO A 14 40.52 8.37 -32.54
C PRO A 14 39.70 8.22 -33.85
N GLY A 15 38.46 8.60 -33.84
CA GLY A 15 37.64 8.68 -35.04
C GLY A 15 36.83 9.97 -35.08
N THR A 16 37.39 10.93 -35.73
CA THR A 16 36.88 12.25 -36.09
C THR A 16 35.57 12.21 -36.87
N LEU A 17 34.71 13.16 -36.56
CA LEU A 17 33.49 13.59 -37.24
C LEU A 17 33.66 13.94 -38.71
N PRO A 18 32.58 13.97 -39.48
CA PRO A 18 32.35 15.17 -40.28
C PRO A 18 30.95 15.80 -40.02
N ARG A 19 31.06 17.12 -39.81
CA ARG A 19 29.98 18.07 -39.99
C ARG A 19 29.39 17.91 -41.39
N ARG A 20 28.10 17.64 -41.47
CA ARG A 20 27.33 18.03 -42.65
C ARG A 20 26.23 18.97 -42.20
N GLN A 21 26.44 20.20 -42.51
CA GLN A 21 25.45 21.26 -42.59
C GLN A 21 24.40 20.84 -43.63
N LEU A 22 23.17 20.85 -43.26
CA LEU A 22 22.06 20.87 -44.20
C LEU A 22 21.12 21.98 -43.78
N VAL A 23 21.25 23.06 -44.55
CA VAL A 23 20.31 24.17 -44.59
C VAL A 23 19.10 23.68 -45.35
N VAL A 24 17.93 23.68 -44.75
CA VAL A 24 16.66 23.56 -45.49
C VAL A 24 15.62 24.50 -44.86
N ALA A 25 15.39 25.54 -45.62
CA ALA A 25 14.17 26.26 -45.92
C ALA A 25 13.04 26.33 -44.92
N LEU A 26 12.74 27.55 -44.49
CA LEU A 26 11.45 28.02 -43.99
C LEU A 26 10.34 27.70 -44.99
N ALA A 27 9.34 26.95 -44.53
CA ALA A 27 8.00 26.99 -45.08
C ALA A 27 7.05 27.34 -43.91
N ALA A 28 6.60 28.59 -43.93
CA ALA A 28 5.56 29.07 -43.07
C ALA A 28 4.23 28.44 -43.50
N THR A 29 3.70 27.51 -42.73
CA THR A 29 2.29 27.13 -42.77
C THR A 29 1.63 27.59 -41.49
N ALA A 30 0.80 28.62 -41.62
CA ALA A 30 -0.14 29.05 -40.61
C ALA A 30 -1.17 27.93 -40.40
N GLY A 31 -0.88 27.01 -39.50
CA GLY A 31 -1.80 26.00 -39.00
C GLY A 31 -2.41 26.49 -37.70
N THR A 32 -3.69 26.82 -37.73
CA THR A 32 -4.53 27.12 -36.58
C THR A 32 -4.42 26.01 -35.55
N ALA A 33 -3.64 26.26 -34.50
CA ALA A 33 -3.56 25.41 -33.34
C ALA A 33 -4.89 25.52 -32.58
N LEU A 34 -5.85 24.64 -32.91
CA LEU A 34 -6.96 24.33 -32.04
C LEU A 34 -6.40 23.56 -30.84
N LEU A 35 -6.09 24.30 -29.79
CA LEU A 35 -5.64 23.78 -28.52
C LEU A 35 -6.69 22.82 -27.95
N PRO A 36 -6.30 21.60 -27.53
CA PRO A 36 -7.21 20.67 -26.87
C PRO A 36 -7.42 21.09 -25.41
N TRP A 37 -8.15 22.15 -25.16
CA TRP A 37 -8.51 22.59 -23.81
C TRP A 37 -9.59 21.72 -23.18
N ARG A 38 -10.14 20.78 -23.94
CA ARG A 38 -11.20 19.89 -23.41
C ARG A 38 -10.69 18.67 -22.66
N SER A 39 -9.44 18.26 -22.83
CA SER A 39 -8.92 17.05 -22.18
C SER A 39 -8.55 17.24 -20.72
N THR A 40 -8.15 18.44 -20.30
CA THR A 40 -7.72 18.70 -18.91
C THR A 40 -8.92 18.78 -17.96
N MET A 41 -10.05 19.30 -18.41
CA MET A 41 -11.26 19.40 -17.57
C MET A 41 -11.93 18.05 -17.35
N ALA A 42 -11.89 17.14 -18.36
CA ALA A 42 -12.47 15.80 -18.21
C ALA A 42 -11.64 14.91 -17.26
N GLN A 43 -10.33 15.07 -17.27
CA GLN A 43 -9.42 14.33 -16.38
C GLN A 43 -9.50 14.84 -14.95
N GLN A 44 -9.70 16.14 -14.76
CA GLN A 44 -9.89 16.75 -13.45
C GLN A 44 -11.28 16.45 -12.86
N ALA A 45 -12.31 16.37 -13.70
CA ALA A 45 -13.65 15.94 -13.30
C ALA A 45 -13.69 14.44 -12.96
N ALA A 46 -12.98 13.57 -13.69
CA ALA A 46 -12.84 12.15 -13.37
C ALA A 46 -12.05 11.93 -12.05
N SER A 47 -11.03 12.77 -11.78
CA SER A 47 -10.30 12.75 -10.51
C SER A 47 -11.13 13.27 -9.34
N ALA A 48 -12.06 14.21 -9.57
CA ALA A 48 -12.98 14.72 -8.55
C ALA A 48 -14.14 13.76 -8.25
N ALA A 49 -14.53 12.91 -9.21
CA ALA A 49 -15.57 11.91 -9.01
C ALA A 49 -15.07 10.64 -8.28
N ALA A 50 -13.76 10.41 -8.24
CA ALA A 50 -13.15 9.35 -7.46
C ALA A 50 -13.09 9.79 -5.99
N GLY A 51 -14.04 9.38 -5.17
CA GLY A 51 -13.96 9.56 -3.72
C GLY A 51 -15.14 10.27 -3.05
N THR A 52 -16.34 10.23 -3.64
CA THR A 52 -17.58 10.69 -2.97
C THR A 52 -18.16 9.70 -1.96
N GLY A 53 -17.44 8.64 -1.62
CA GLY A 53 -17.84 7.67 -0.61
C GLY A 53 -17.55 8.15 0.81
N PRO A 54 -18.18 7.49 1.81
CA PRO A 54 -17.93 7.79 3.21
C PRO A 54 -16.44 7.64 3.56
N LEU A 55 -15.96 8.54 4.41
CA LEU A 55 -14.59 8.52 4.92
C LEU A 55 -14.51 7.61 6.15
N TYR A 56 -13.50 6.77 6.17
CA TYR A 56 -13.22 5.84 7.26
C TYR A 56 -11.89 6.16 7.92
N LEU A 57 -11.85 5.99 9.23
CA LEU A 57 -10.63 5.87 10.01
C LEU A 57 -10.30 4.39 10.14
N ILE A 58 -9.15 3.99 9.66
CA ILE A 58 -8.61 2.63 9.80
C ILE A 58 -7.43 2.71 10.76
N GLU A 59 -7.37 1.77 11.69
CA GLU A 59 -6.28 1.64 12.63
C GLU A 59 -5.86 0.18 12.74
N ILE A 60 -4.54 -0.08 12.68
CA ILE A 60 -3.96 -1.42 12.76
C ILE A 60 -2.84 -1.47 13.78
N VAL A 61 -2.81 -2.51 14.60
CA VAL A 61 -1.73 -2.86 15.51
C VAL A 61 -1.15 -4.19 15.07
N LEU A 62 0.12 -4.19 14.65
CA LEU A 62 0.86 -5.38 14.23
C LEU A 62 1.75 -5.82 15.41
N PHE A 63 1.72 -7.10 15.77
CA PHE A 63 2.47 -7.61 16.89
C PHE A 63 2.89 -9.07 16.68
N ARG A 64 3.90 -9.52 17.41
CA ARG A 64 4.32 -10.92 17.48
C ARG A 64 4.18 -11.48 18.89
N GLY A 65 3.97 -12.79 19.01
CA GLY A 65 4.11 -13.54 20.25
C GLY A 65 5.57 -13.90 20.53
N PHE A 66 5.98 -13.96 21.79
CA PHE A 66 7.23 -14.59 22.17
C PHE A 66 6.95 -16.09 22.30
N GLY A 67 7.57 -16.92 21.47
CA GLY A 67 7.41 -18.38 21.49
C GLY A 67 6.85 -18.99 20.22
N ALA A 68 6.50 -18.21 19.20
CA ALA A 68 6.34 -18.76 17.87
C ALA A 68 7.72 -19.20 17.38
N ALA A 69 7.93 -20.52 17.32
CA ALA A 69 9.17 -21.13 16.87
C ALA A 69 9.52 -20.59 15.48
N ALA A 70 10.77 -20.21 15.31
CA ALA A 70 11.35 -20.06 13.99
C ALA A 70 11.40 -21.47 13.38
N GLY A 71 10.39 -21.81 12.60
CA GLY A 71 10.34 -23.12 11.98
C GLY A 71 9.02 -23.30 11.26
N GLU A 72 9.16 -23.42 9.96
CA GLU A 72 8.19 -23.78 8.94
C GLU A 72 7.58 -22.59 8.19
N ASP A 73 8.06 -22.46 6.94
CA ASP A 73 7.40 -21.78 5.84
C ASP A 73 6.03 -22.41 5.59
N THR A 74 5.10 -22.17 6.45
CA THR A 74 3.70 -22.42 6.16
C THR A 74 3.15 -21.17 5.48
N SER A 75 3.29 -21.14 4.16
CA SER A 75 2.37 -20.42 3.30
C SER A 75 0.97 -20.99 3.54
N ALA A 76 0.37 -20.63 4.66
CA ALA A 76 -1.02 -20.88 4.91
C ALA A 76 -1.80 -19.85 4.10
N ALA A 77 -1.96 -20.14 2.83
CA ALA A 77 -3.04 -19.62 2.02
C ALA A 77 -4.34 -20.20 2.57
N ALA A 78 -4.76 -19.71 3.72
CA ALA A 78 -6.15 -19.85 4.15
C ALA A 78 -6.93 -18.84 3.31
N ALA A 79 -7.19 -19.24 2.08
CA ALA A 79 -8.23 -18.68 1.25
C ALA A 79 -9.58 -19.07 1.87
N ASP A 80 -9.97 -18.39 2.94
CA ASP A 80 -11.38 -18.22 3.24
C ASP A 80 -11.90 -17.12 2.29
N GLN A 81 -11.87 -17.48 1.01
CA GLN A 81 -12.62 -16.79 -0.02
C GLN A 81 -14.08 -17.24 0.17
N ALA A 82 -14.77 -16.60 1.09
CA ALA A 82 -16.19 -16.47 0.95
C ALA A 82 -16.40 -15.78 -0.41
N GLN A 83 -16.64 -16.58 -1.43
CA GLN A 83 -17.13 -16.14 -2.74
C GLN A 83 -18.54 -15.62 -2.54
N ASP A 84 -18.65 -14.43 -1.94
CA ASP A 84 -19.84 -13.62 -2.13
C ASP A 84 -19.83 -13.18 -3.60
N ASN A 85 -20.59 -13.89 -4.42
CA ASN A 85 -20.94 -13.46 -5.78
C ASN A 85 -21.77 -12.18 -5.67
N ASP A 86 -21.10 -11.07 -5.33
CA ASP A 86 -21.72 -9.77 -5.30
C ASP A 86 -21.68 -9.15 -6.70
N THR A 87 -22.77 -9.37 -7.44
CA THR A 87 -23.01 -8.78 -8.76
C THR A 87 -23.55 -7.34 -8.63
N SER A 88 -23.00 -6.56 -7.71
CA SER A 88 -23.29 -5.14 -7.62
C SER A 88 -22.39 -4.34 -8.58
N ALA A 89 -22.74 -4.38 -9.86
CA ALA A 89 -21.96 -3.81 -10.96
C ALA A 89 -21.91 -2.28 -11.00
N GLY A 90 -22.48 -1.58 -10.02
CA GLY A 90 -22.65 -0.12 -10.08
C GLY A 90 -21.56 0.72 -9.39
N ASP A 91 -20.82 0.16 -8.43
CA ASP A 91 -19.85 0.92 -7.62
C ASP A 91 -18.39 0.41 -7.74
N SER A 92 -18.19 -0.63 -8.54
CA SER A 92 -16.92 -1.37 -8.64
C SER A 92 -15.77 -0.63 -9.33
N ALA A 93 -16.02 0.54 -9.92
CA ALA A 93 -15.02 1.27 -10.72
C ALA A 93 -14.26 2.35 -9.92
N ARG A 94 -14.57 2.56 -8.64
CA ARG A 94 -13.96 3.64 -7.86
C ARG A 94 -12.81 3.11 -7.01
N GLY A 95 -11.59 3.56 -7.31
CA GLY A 95 -10.42 3.29 -6.48
C GLY A 95 -10.57 3.89 -5.07
N ALA A 96 -9.98 3.25 -4.06
CA ALA A 96 -9.87 3.83 -2.73
C ALA A 96 -9.05 5.12 -2.80
N ARG A 97 -9.47 6.15 -2.06
CA ARG A 97 -8.68 7.36 -1.88
C ARG A 97 -8.06 7.33 -0.48
N PHE A 98 -6.75 7.27 -0.43
CA PHE A 98 -6.00 7.49 0.80
C PHE A 98 -6.14 8.98 1.20
N GLY A 99 -6.41 9.22 2.47
CA GLY A 99 -6.48 10.57 3.04
C GLY A 99 -5.16 10.95 3.69
N GLU A 100 -5.07 10.82 5.01
CA GLU A 100 -3.88 11.19 5.76
C GLU A 100 -3.55 10.15 6.84
N LEU A 101 -2.25 10.08 7.21
CA LEU A 101 -1.82 9.40 8.42
C LEU A 101 -2.19 10.23 9.63
N LEU A 102 -2.72 9.58 10.67
CA LEU A 102 -3.02 10.26 11.91
C LEU A 102 -1.79 10.30 12.83
N PRO A 103 -1.65 11.38 13.61
CA PRO A 103 -0.66 11.39 14.70
C PRO A 103 -1.08 10.43 15.82
N ALA A 104 -0.10 9.84 16.51
CA ALA A 104 -0.31 8.84 17.55
C ALA A 104 -1.29 9.26 18.67
N ALA A 105 -1.39 10.57 18.94
CA ALA A 105 -2.33 11.10 19.90
C ALA A 105 -3.82 10.90 19.53
N LYS A 106 -4.12 10.60 18.26
CA LYS A 106 -5.48 10.32 17.77
C LYS A 106 -5.80 8.82 17.65
N TYR A 107 -4.88 7.94 18.05
CA TYR A 107 -5.07 6.50 17.98
C TYR A 107 -6.08 6.04 19.03
N LYS A 108 -6.97 5.12 18.63
CA LYS A 108 -8.04 4.57 19.47
C LYS A 108 -7.68 3.22 20.09
N LEU A 109 -6.69 2.50 19.52
CA LEU A 109 -6.23 1.20 20.00
C LEU A 109 -5.05 1.29 20.99
N GLY A 110 -4.81 2.44 21.60
CA GLY A 110 -3.76 2.60 22.61
C GLY A 110 -3.91 1.67 23.80
N ASP A 111 -5.14 1.37 24.23
CA ASP A 111 -5.46 0.39 25.28
C ASP A 111 -5.05 -1.03 24.88
N VAL A 112 -5.19 -1.39 23.60
CA VAL A 112 -4.76 -2.69 23.06
C VAL A 112 -3.25 -2.78 23.09
N VAL A 113 -2.54 -1.74 22.63
CA VAL A 113 -1.07 -1.68 22.67
C VAL A 113 -0.56 -1.82 24.09
N ALA A 114 -1.15 -1.08 25.04
CA ALA A 114 -0.75 -1.18 26.46
C ALA A 114 -0.93 -2.61 27.00
N ARG A 115 -2.05 -3.27 26.72
CA ARG A 115 -2.30 -4.67 27.14
C ARG A 115 -1.36 -5.67 26.49
N LEU A 116 -1.07 -5.51 25.18
CA LEU A 116 -0.14 -6.39 24.47
C LEU A 116 1.27 -6.32 25.07
N ASN A 117 1.72 -5.12 25.43
CA ASN A 117 3.04 -4.91 26.00
C ASN A 117 3.13 -5.30 27.49
N ALA A 118 2.06 -5.14 28.27
CA ALA A 118 2.07 -5.43 29.71
C ALA A 118 2.23 -6.92 30.00
N GLY A 119 1.73 -7.80 29.12
CA GLY A 119 1.75 -9.25 29.35
C GLY A 119 3.12 -9.92 29.14
N GLY A 120 4.13 -9.23 28.62
CA GLY A 120 5.46 -9.78 28.34
C GLY A 120 5.53 -10.88 27.28
N ALA A 121 4.38 -11.48 26.93
CA ALA A 121 4.28 -12.58 25.97
C ALA A 121 4.10 -12.09 24.52
N LYS A 122 3.89 -10.81 24.32
CA LYS A 122 3.66 -10.21 22.99
C LYS A 122 4.47 -8.92 22.86
N ARG A 123 4.84 -8.59 21.63
CA ARG A 123 5.55 -7.34 21.31
C ARG A 123 4.88 -6.66 20.14
N VAL A 124 4.48 -5.42 20.33
CA VAL A 124 4.00 -4.58 19.24
C VAL A 124 5.17 -4.25 18.31
N LEU A 125 4.97 -4.49 17.01
CA LEU A 125 5.94 -4.24 15.96
C LEU A 125 5.67 -2.91 15.25
N ALA A 126 4.37 -2.64 14.97
CA ALA A 126 3.95 -1.39 14.36
C ALA A 126 2.52 -1.04 14.78
N HIS A 127 2.21 0.24 14.77
CA HIS A 127 0.88 0.78 15.03
C HIS A 127 0.66 1.97 14.10
N ALA A 128 -0.35 1.89 13.25
CA ALA A 128 -0.67 2.90 12.27
C ALA A 128 -2.16 3.19 12.24
N ALA A 129 -2.51 4.45 12.00
CA ALA A 129 -3.88 4.88 11.76
C ALA A 129 -3.91 5.90 10.63
N TRP A 130 -4.93 5.82 9.77
CA TRP A 130 -5.11 6.72 8.64
C TRP A 130 -6.57 6.85 8.26
N THR A 131 -6.84 7.82 7.41
CA THR A 131 -8.16 8.01 6.82
C THR A 131 -8.16 7.57 5.36
N GLN A 132 -9.24 6.96 4.91
CA GLN A 132 -9.47 6.67 3.48
C GLN A 132 -10.93 6.44 3.16
N THR A 133 -11.29 6.56 1.88
CA THR A 133 -12.55 6.03 1.35
C THR A 133 -12.40 4.55 1.01
N ALA A 134 -13.50 3.80 1.02
CA ALA A 134 -13.47 2.43 0.53
C ALA A 134 -13.36 2.42 -1.01
N GLY A 135 -12.51 1.54 -1.54
CA GLY A 135 -12.51 1.19 -2.95
C GLY A 135 -13.69 0.29 -3.32
N GLY A 136 -13.98 0.15 -4.61
CA GLY A 136 -14.91 -0.87 -5.08
C GLY A 136 -14.37 -2.29 -4.82
N TRP A 137 -15.25 -3.26 -4.84
CA TRP A 137 -14.88 -4.67 -4.63
C TRP A 137 -13.87 -5.12 -5.69
N ASN A 138 -12.82 -5.81 -5.28
CA ASN A 138 -11.74 -6.32 -6.14
C ASN A 138 -10.97 -5.25 -6.94
N THR A 139 -11.00 -3.99 -6.53
CA THR A 139 -10.16 -2.96 -7.18
C THR A 139 -8.69 -3.10 -6.85
N GLY A 140 -8.36 -3.85 -5.80
CA GLY A 140 -6.99 -4.08 -5.37
C GLY A 140 -6.26 -2.84 -4.82
N SER A 141 -6.97 -1.72 -4.64
CA SER A 141 -6.38 -0.45 -4.25
C SER A 141 -6.33 -0.26 -2.74
N GLY A 142 -5.18 0.15 -2.23
CA GLY A 142 -5.00 0.48 -0.82
C GLY A 142 -3.59 1.03 -0.57
N PRO A 143 -3.36 1.69 0.58
CA PRO A 143 -2.04 2.17 0.95
C PRO A 143 -1.08 1.00 1.20
N ASP A 144 0.16 1.17 0.76
CA ASP A 144 1.23 0.23 1.01
C ASP A 144 1.91 0.46 2.38
N ALA A 145 2.79 -0.44 2.75
CA ALA A 145 3.53 -0.38 4.02
C ALA A 145 4.38 0.88 4.16
N GLN A 146 4.91 1.42 3.05
CA GLN A 146 5.67 2.67 3.03
C GLN A 146 4.76 3.85 3.36
N THR A 147 3.64 3.96 2.68
CA THR A 147 2.62 4.99 2.90
C THR A 147 2.09 4.95 4.33
N LEU A 148 1.92 3.74 4.90
CA LEU A 148 1.46 3.56 6.28
C LEU A 148 2.56 3.73 7.33
N ASN A 149 3.79 4.02 6.92
CA ASN A 149 4.95 4.17 7.80
C ASN A 149 5.26 2.94 8.67
N ILE A 150 4.92 1.73 8.18
CA ILE A 150 5.22 0.46 8.85
C ILE A 150 6.38 -0.30 8.21
N ALA A 151 6.89 0.18 7.08
CA ALA A 151 8.03 -0.43 6.40
C ALA A 151 9.31 -0.44 7.27
N ALA A 152 9.52 0.57 8.11
CA ALA A 152 10.64 0.63 9.05
C ALA A 152 10.61 -0.51 10.09
N ALA A 153 9.44 -1.10 10.37
CA ALA A 153 9.29 -2.28 11.23
C ALA A 153 9.47 -3.61 10.46
N GLY A 154 9.89 -3.56 9.20
CA GLY A 154 10.13 -4.72 8.36
C GLY A 154 8.90 -5.21 7.60
N PHE A 155 7.83 -4.44 7.53
CA PHE A 155 6.63 -4.81 6.77
C PHE A 155 6.71 -4.30 5.33
N SER A 156 6.16 -5.11 4.40
CA SER A 156 5.87 -4.77 3.02
C SER A 156 4.47 -5.23 2.65
N GLY A 157 3.96 -4.81 1.48
CA GLY A 157 2.61 -5.14 1.05
C GLY A 157 1.62 -4.00 1.26
N GLN A 158 0.32 -4.31 1.34
CA GLN A 158 -0.73 -3.28 1.35
C GLN A 158 -1.93 -3.67 2.22
N VAL A 159 -2.69 -2.65 2.62
CA VAL A 159 -3.96 -2.78 3.33
C VAL A 159 -5.07 -2.24 2.45
N ARG A 160 -6.14 -3.01 2.25
CA ARG A 160 -7.24 -2.65 1.35
C ARG A 160 -8.53 -2.52 2.13
N LEU A 161 -9.23 -1.42 1.95
CA LEU A 161 -10.61 -1.25 2.39
C LEU A 161 -11.50 -1.22 1.16
N GLU A 162 -12.30 -2.24 0.98
CA GLU A 162 -13.14 -2.44 -0.19
C GLU A 162 -14.62 -2.52 0.20
N ARG A 163 -15.47 -2.00 -0.65
CA ARG A 163 -16.90 -2.00 -0.47
C ARG A 163 -17.59 -2.62 -1.68
N GLY A 164 -18.27 -3.75 -1.45
CA GLY A 164 -19.31 -4.27 -2.29
C GLY A 164 -20.64 -4.13 -1.55
N GLN A 165 -21.40 -5.22 -1.43
CA GLN A 165 -22.57 -5.29 -0.58
C GLN A 165 -22.19 -5.05 0.91
N TYR A 166 -21.01 -5.49 1.28
CA TYR A 166 -20.44 -5.33 2.61
C TYR A 166 -19.09 -4.62 2.55
N LEU A 167 -18.66 -4.10 3.70
CA LEU A 167 -17.34 -3.54 3.86
C LEU A 167 -16.36 -4.66 4.23
N HIS A 168 -15.21 -4.68 3.55
CA HIS A 168 -14.16 -5.66 3.76
C HIS A 168 -12.84 -4.97 4.02
N LEU A 169 -12.07 -5.52 4.95
CA LEU A 169 -10.68 -5.11 5.19
C LEU A 169 -9.76 -6.28 4.85
N GLY A 170 -8.91 -6.06 3.86
CA GLY A 170 -7.90 -7.00 3.41
C GLY A 170 -6.52 -6.58 3.89
N LEU A 171 -5.81 -7.50 4.54
CA LEU A 171 -4.39 -7.37 4.87
C LEU A 171 -3.61 -8.30 3.97
N ASN A 172 -2.73 -7.74 3.14
CA ASN A 172 -1.74 -8.49 2.37
C ASN A 172 -0.37 -7.93 2.75
N LEU A 173 0.15 -8.41 3.87
CA LEU A 173 1.37 -7.89 4.48
C LEU A 173 2.39 -9.02 4.63
N SER A 174 3.62 -8.74 4.20
CA SER A 174 4.78 -9.59 4.46
C SER A 174 5.67 -8.92 5.51
N TRP A 175 6.19 -9.71 6.43
CA TRP A 175 7.09 -9.24 7.47
C TRP A 175 8.44 -9.95 7.37
N ALA A 176 9.52 -9.17 7.31
CA ALA A 176 10.88 -9.66 7.38
C ALA A 176 11.26 -9.84 8.85
N GLY A 177 11.21 -11.07 9.32
CA GLY A 177 11.61 -11.45 10.67
C GLY A 177 13.13 -11.42 10.87
N SER A 178 13.55 -11.61 12.12
CA SER A 178 14.96 -11.81 12.43
C SER A 178 15.48 -13.11 11.79
N GLY A 179 16.64 -13.05 11.14
CA GLY A 179 17.26 -14.22 10.49
C GLY A 179 16.93 -14.37 9.01
N GLY A 180 16.30 -13.38 8.37
CA GLY A 180 16.01 -13.38 6.94
C GLY A 180 14.74 -14.16 6.55
N ALA A 181 13.99 -14.70 7.51
CA ALA A 181 12.71 -15.33 7.23
C ALA A 181 11.65 -14.29 6.84
N HIS A 182 10.86 -14.61 5.83
CA HIS A 182 9.72 -13.81 5.36
C HIS A 182 8.42 -14.53 5.65
N TYR A 183 7.48 -13.79 6.23
CA TYR A 183 6.17 -14.31 6.61
C TYR A 183 5.07 -13.47 5.98
N THR A 184 4.07 -14.10 5.38
CA THR A 184 3.01 -13.38 4.65
C THR A 184 1.65 -13.69 5.26
N LEU A 185 0.95 -12.64 5.64
CA LEU A 185 -0.46 -12.64 6.07
C LEU A 185 -1.30 -12.07 4.93
N ALA A 186 -2.08 -12.93 4.26
CA ALA A 186 -2.97 -12.56 3.19
C ALA A 186 -4.40 -12.97 3.56
N GLN A 187 -5.14 -12.09 4.23
CA GLN A 187 -6.51 -12.36 4.70
C GLN A 187 -7.41 -11.15 4.41
N THR A 188 -8.62 -11.43 3.93
CA THR A 188 -9.69 -10.43 3.79
C THR A 188 -10.86 -10.83 4.66
N ARG A 189 -11.41 -9.89 5.43
CA ARG A 189 -12.53 -10.13 6.33
C ARG A 189 -13.63 -9.11 6.12
N ARG A 190 -14.87 -9.57 6.13
CA ARG A 190 -16.03 -8.70 6.26
C ARG A 190 -15.98 -8.01 7.62
N ILE A 191 -16.21 -6.70 7.63
CA ILE A 191 -16.13 -5.88 8.84
C ILE A 191 -17.38 -5.02 9.01
N LYS A 192 -17.66 -4.67 10.26
CA LYS A 192 -18.61 -3.61 10.60
C LYS A 192 -17.83 -2.45 11.21
N PRO A 193 -18.15 -1.19 10.84
CA PRO A 193 -17.52 -0.04 11.49
C PRO A 193 -17.71 -0.08 13.00
N GLY A 194 -16.62 0.15 13.74
CA GLY A 194 -16.56 0.08 15.20
C GLY A 194 -16.06 -1.25 15.75
N ASP A 195 -16.20 -2.36 15.03
CA ASP A 195 -15.76 -3.67 15.49
C ASP A 195 -14.23 -3.80 15.34
N ARG A 196 -13.65 -4.52 16.31
CA ARG A 196 -12.24 -4.93 16.27
C ARG A 196 -12.14 -6.29 15.59
N GLN A 197 -11.23 -6.40 14.61
CA GLN A 197 -10.96 -7.64 13.89
C GLN A 197 -9.55 -8.14 14.23
N TYR A 198 -9.42 -9.44 14.37
CA TYR A 198 -8.16 -10.12 14.62
C TYR A 198 -7.73 -10.91 13.39
N TYR A 199 -6.52 -10.70 12.92
CA TYR A 199 -5.90 -11.43 11.82
C TYR A 199 -4.72 -12.20 12.37
N ASP A 200 -4.69 -13.49 12.11
CA ASP A 200 -3.72 -14.41 12.71
C ASP A 200 -2.78 -15.00 11.69
N HIS A 201 -1.52 -15.07 12.08
CA HIS A 201 -0.46 -15.79 11.39
C HIS A 201 0.54 -16.30 12.44
N PRO A 202 1.17 -17.48 12.26
CA PRO A 202 2.08 -18.05 13.26
C PRO A 202 3.22 -17.11 13.70
N ALA A 203 3.74 -16.28 12.80
CA ALA A 203 4.88 -15.40 13.09
C ALA A 203 4.47 -14.02 13.62
N PHE A 204 3.33 -13.50 13.20
CA PHE A 204 2.81 -12.20 13.65
C PHE A 204 1.29 -12.17 13.50
N ALA A 205 0.65 -11.22 14.14
CA ALA A 205 -0.79 -11.03 14.06
C ALA A 205 -1.12 -9.56 13.95
N ALA A 206 -2.36 -9.26 13.56
CA ALA A 206 -2.87 -7.91 13.51
C ALA A 206 -4.20 -7.78 14.26
N ILE A 207 -4.38 -6.65 14.95
CA ILE A 207 -5.69 -6.18 15.39
C ILE A 207 -6.00 -4.93 14.58
N ALA A 208 -7.15 -4.93 13.92
CA ALA A 208 -7.60 -3.81 13.11
C ALA A 208 -8.98 -3.33 13.55
N GLN A 209 -9.20 -2.04 13.43
CA GLN A 209 -10.49 -1.39 13.64
C GLN A 209 -10.75 -0.39 12.52
N VAL A 210 -11.98 -0.40 12.00
CA VAL A 210 -12.46 0.60 11.04
C VAL A 210 -13.60 1.37 11.68
N SER A 211 -13.51 2.67 11.67
CA SER A 211 -14.57 3.56 12.17
C SER A 211 -15.05 4.45 11.04
N LEU A 212 -16.36 4.65 10.95
CA LEU A 212 -16.93 5.65 10.05
C LEU A 212 -16.65 7.03 10.64
N LEU A 213 -16.06 7.90 9.84
CA LEU A 213 -15.98 9.32 10.16
C LEU A 213 -17.27 9.96 9.65
N GLY A 214 -18.03 10.60 10.56
CA GLY A 214 -19.24 11.31 10.19
C GLY A 214 -18.95 12.35 9.10
N ASN A 215 -19.91 12.59 8.23
CA ASN A 215 -19.88 13.71 7.29
C ASN A 215 -20.15 15.03 8.06
N ASP A 216 -19.42 15.27 9.13
CA ASP A 216 -19.38 16.61 9.72
C ASP A 216 -18.51 17.47 8.78
N SER A 217 -19.11 17.84 7.66
CA SER A 217 -18.64 19.00 6.91
C SER A 217 -18.91 20.23 7.74
N PRO A 218 -17.93 21.09 7.93
CA PRO A 218 -18.12 22.39 8.57
C PRO A 218 -19.04 23.28 7.77
#